data_04154ae2e8b5ba7ec430f3ab1c75e376
#
_entry.id   04154ae2e8b5ba7ec430f3ab1c75e376
#
_cell.length_a   1.000
_cell.length_b   1.000
_cell.length_c   1.000
_cell.angle_alpha   90.00
_cell.angle_beta   90.00
_cell.angle_gamma   90.00
#
_symmetry.space_group_name_H-M   'P 1'
#
loop_
_entity.id
_entity.type
_entity.pdbx_description
1 polymer ?
#
loop_
_entity_poly.entity_id
_entity_poly.type
_entity_poly.pdbx_seq_one_letter_code
_entity_poly.pdbx_strand_id
1 'polypeptide(L)'
;MRRASAVFIVCWGAVACYVGPNVARFAPATGPRGIAVDLRLDSAQVQGELLEVQDSALLVLRDDRVVLVPLAAIEVGKFQQRGTLVFHGSFAIGSNEAAEVRLLSRYPAGLTPAIKTRLLAAYGQTEPDRAP
;
A
#
# COMPACT_ATOMS: atom_id res chain seq x y z
N MET A 1 10.01 23.83 -68.09
CA MET A 1 10.24 24.21 -66.67
C MET A 1 8.99 23.90 -65.83
N ARG A 2 8.97 22.79 -65.16
CA ARG A 2 7.89 22.43 -64.25
C ARG A 2 8.45 22.38 -62.82
N ARG A 3 8.01 23.31 -62.00
CA ARG A 3 8.35 23.36 -60.57
C ARG A 3 7.37 22.41 -59.84
N ALA A 4 7.87 21.33 -59.32
CA ALA A 4 7.12 20.46 -58.39
C ALA A 4 7.23 21.05 -57.01
N SER A 5 6.10 21.54 -56.47
CA SER A 5 5.99 21.93 -55.09
C SER A 5 5.69 20.69 -54.26
N ALA A 6 6.64 20.27 -53.45
CA ALA A 6 6.44 19.21 -52.46
C ALA A 6 5.74 19.84 -51.24
N VAL A 7 4.52 19.39 -51.03
CA VAL A 7 3.76 19.71 -49.80
C VAL A 7 4.20 18.75 -48.69
N PHE A 8 4.93 19.26 -47.73
CA PHE A 8 5.25 18.55 -46.51
C PHE A 8 4.04 18.62 -45.55
N ILE A 9 3.30 17.52 -45.44
CA ILE A 9 2.30 17.38 -44.43
C ILE A 9 3.01 16.93 -43.14
N VAL A 10 3.18 17.86 -42.23
CA VAL A 10 3.65 17.56 -40.87
C VAL A 10 2.45 17.07 -40.06
N CYS A 11 2.33 15.74 -39.90
CA CYS A 11 1.41 15.14 -38.94
C CYS A 11 1.94 15.40 -37.52
N TRP A 12 1.39 16.38 -36.86
CA TRP A 12 1.55 16.56 -35.44
C TRP A 12 0.67 15.50 -34.74
N GLY A 13 1.26 14.37 -34.44
CA GLY A 13 0.68 13.40 -33.55
C GLY A 13 0.59 14.00 -32.15
N ALA A 14 -0.59 14.40 -31.75
CA ALA A 14 -0.87 14.75 -30.36
C ALA A 14 -0.75 13.46 -29.52
N VAL A 15 0.40 13.25 -28.92
CA VAL A 15 0.56 12.27 -27.84
C VAL A 15 -0.16 12.85 -26.65
N ALA A 16 -1.44 12.51 -26.53
CA ALA A 16 -2.20 12.76 -25.33
C ALA A 16 -1.62 11.85 -24.24
N CYS A 17 -0.63 12.36 -23.49
CA CYS A 17 -0.25 11.76 -22.21
C CYS A 17 -1.46 11.87 -21.30
N TYR A 18 -2.23 10.79 -21.21
CA TYR A 18 -3.25 10.64 -20.20
C TYR A 18 -2.54 10.48 -18.84
N VAL A 19 -2.20 11.59 -18.23
CA VAL A 19 -1.72 11.60 -16.86
C VAL A 19 -2.97 11.52 -15.98
N GLY A 20 -3.38 10.31 -15.65
CA GLY A 20 -4.42 10.11 -14.65
C GLY A 20 -3.96 10.76 -13.33
N PRO A 21 -4.85 11.55 -12.66
CA PRO A 21 -4.47 12.38 -11.51
C PRO A 21 -3.97 11.60 -10.29
N ASN A 22 -4.00 10.28 -10.29
CA ASN A 22 -3.75 9.46 -9.11
C ASN A 22 -2.47 8.61 -9.13
N VAL A 23 -1.80 8.44 -10.28
CA VAL A 23 -0.63 7.57 -10.36
C VAL A 23 0.62 8.20 -9.74
N ALA A 24 0.71 9.53 -9.71
CA ALA A 24 1.87 10.23 -9.15
C ALA A 24 1.85 10.34 -7.61
N ARG A 25 0.72 10.06 -6.96
CA ARG A 25 0.58 10.20 -5.50
C ARG A 25 1.04 9.00 -4.70
N PHE A 26 1.07 7.82 -5.29
CA PHE A 26 1.33 6.57 -4.61
C PHE A 26 2.36 5.75 -5.38
N ALA A 27 3.62 6.11 -5.23
CA ALA A 27 4.70 5.22 -5.65
C ALA A 27 4.64 3.97 -4.75
N PRO A 28 4.66 2.75 -5.32
CA PRO A 28 4.79 1.55 -4.52
C PRO A 28 6.06 1.62 -3.68
N ALA A 29 6.06 0.97 -2.53
CA ALA A 29 7.26 0.84 -1.71
C ALA A 29 8.34 0.09 -2.51
N THR A 30 9.34 0.83 -2.99
CA THR A 30 10.39 0.32 -3.87
C THR A 30 11.56 -0.28 -3.12
N GLY A 31 11.51 -0.30 -1.81
CA GLY A 31 12.56 -0.83 -0.96
C GLY A 31 12.20 -2.14 -0.28
N PRO A 32 13.15 -2.72 0.48
CA PRO A 32 12.88 -3.90 1.30
C PRO A 32 12.00 -3.59 2.52
N ARG A 33 11.43 -2.38 2.60
CA ARG A 33 10.59 -1.92 3.72
C ARG A 33 9.30 -1.31 3.20
N GLY A 34 8.23 -1.53 3.94
CA GLY A 34 6.98 -0.80 3.78
C GLY A 34 7.02 0.55 4.52
N ILE A 35 5.93 1.29 4.42
CA ILE A 35 5.78 2.55 5.15
C ILE A 35 5.60 2.33 6.64
N ALA A 36 5.90 3.36 7.43
CA ALA A 36 5.54 3.40 8.84
C ALA A 36 4.04 3.63 9.02
N VAL A 37 3.47 2.94 9.98
CA VAL A 37 2.08 3.09 10.40
C VAL A 37 1.98 3.30 11.90
N ASP A 38 0.97 4.07 12.28
CA ASP A 38 0.58 4.29 13.67
C ASP A 38 -0.93 4.05 13.76
N LEU A 39 -1.30 2.94 14.36
CA LEU A 39 -2.68 2.46 14.45
C LEU A 39 -3.18 2.64 15.89
N ARG A 40 -4.22 3.45 16.04
CA ARG A 40 -4.94 3.58 17.30
C ARG A 40 -6.10 2.60 17.33
N LEU A 41 -6.08 1.72 18.31
CA LEU A 41 -7.15 0.79 18.64
C LEU A 41 -7.92 1.33 19.84
N ASP A 42 -9.05 0.70 20.18
CA ASP A 42 -9.87 1.10 21.34
C ASP A 42 -9.06 1.13 22.65
N SER A 43 -8.21 0.13 22.87
CA SER A 43 -7.46 -0.02 24.14
C SER A 43 -5.93 0.01 23.98
N ALA A 44 -5.42 0.19 22.75
CA ALA A 44 -4.00 0.07 22.48
C ALA A 44 -3.58 0.90 21.26
N GLN A 45 -2.27 1.02 21.11
CA GLN A 45 -1.63 1.63 19.94
C GLN A 45 -0.59 0.67 19.36
N VAL A 46 -0.60 0.52 18.05
CA VAL A 46 0.37 -0.30 17.32
C VAL A 46 1.12 0.58 16.35
N GLN A 47 2.42 0.70 16.54
CA GLN A 47 3.33 1.42 15.65
C GLN A 47 4.31 0.43 15.04
N GLY A 48 4.61 0.58 13.77
CA GLY A 48 5.56 -0.28 13.09
C GLY A 48 5.60 -0.09 11.59
N GLU A 49 6.12 -1.08 10.91
CA GLU A 49 6.18 -1.12 9.46
C GLU A 49 5.00 -1.92 8.90
N LEU A 50 4.33 -1.36 7.89
CA LEU A 50 3.26 -2.07 7.19
C LEU A 50 3.83 -3.17 6.29
N LEU A 51 3.54 -4.42 6.63
CA LEU A 51 3.99 -5.59 5.87
C LEU A 51 3.00 -5.97 4.77
N GLU A 52 1.74 -6.11 5.10
CA GLU A 52 0.69 -6.57 4.19
C GLU A 52 -0.67 -5.99 4.56
N VAL A 53 -1.47 -5.72 3.56
CA VAL A 53 -2.88 -5.36 3.71
C VAL A 53 -3.74 -6.53 3.26
N GLN A 54 -4.43 -7.14 4.21
CA GLN A 54 -5.40 -8.20 3.98
C GLN A 54 -6.83 -7.63 3.93
N ASP A 55 -7.80 -8.44 3.56
CA ASP A 55 -9.20 -7.99 3.45
C ASP A 55 -9.80 -7.57 4.79
N SER A 56 -9.37 -8.19 5.89
CA SER A 56 -9.91 -7.95 7.24
C SER A 56 -8.86 -7.57 8.28
N ALA A 57 -7.59 -7.46 7.90
CA ALA A 57 -6.51 -7.19 8.84
C ALA A 57 -5.31 -6.52 8.17
N LEU A 58 -4.47 -5.91 8.99
CA LEU A 58 -3.14 -5.43 8.60
C LEU A 58 -2.09 -6.31 9.29
N LEU A 59 -1.02 -6.67 8.57
CA LEU A 59 0.19 -7.21 9.16
C LEU A 59 1.21 -6.08 9.34
N VAL A 60 1.68 -5.92 10.56
CA VAL A 60 2.61 -4.88 10.96
C VAL A 60 3.83 -5.50 11.64
N LEU A 61 5.02 -5.05 11.29
CA LEU A 61 6.25 -5.39 12.01
C LEU A 61 6.46 -4.36 13.11
N ARG A 62 6.36 -4.80 14.35
CA ARG A 62 6.54 -4.01 15.56
C ARG A 62 7.55 -4.68 16.48
N ASP A 63 8.60 -3.97 16.85
CA ASP A 63 9.61 -4.45 17.81
C ASP A 63 10.13 -5.87 17.47
N ASP A 64 10.49 -6.10 16.21
CA ASP A 64 10.92 -7.40 15.66
C ASP A 64 9.90 -8.54 15.81
N ARG A 65 8.61 -8.19 15.86
CA ARG A 65 7.51 -9.16 15.85
C ARG A 65 6.48 -8.79 14.79
N VAL A 66 6.00 -9.80 14.10
CA VAL A 66 4.88 -9.68 13.16
C VAL A 66 3.58 -9.70 13.94
N VAL A 67 2.81 -8.64 13.82
CA VAL A 67 1.54 -8.45 14.53
C VAL A 67 0.40 -8.35 13.51
N LEU A 68 -0.66 -9.13 13.75
CA LEU A 68 -1.91 -9.04 12.99
C LEU A 68 -2.86 -8.10 13.72
N VAL A 69 -3.26 -7.04 13.03
CA VAL A 69 -4.19 -6.02 13.55
C VAL A 69 -5.49 -6.13 12.77
N PRO A 70 -6.58 -6.63 13.38
CA PRO A 70 -7.88 -6.67 12.72
C PRO A 70 -8.37 -5.26 12.38
N LEU A 71 -8.88 -5.05 11.17
CA LEU A 71 -9.44 -3.75 10.76
C LEU A 71 -10.59 -3.31 11.68
N ALA A 72 -11.36 -4.28 12.19
CA ALA A 72 -12.44 -4.01 13.14
C ALA A 72 -11.97 -3.41 14.48
N ALA A 73 -10.70 -3.60 14.84
CA ALA A 73 -10.13 -3.07 16.08
C ALA A 73 -9.51 -1.67 15.88
N ILE A 74 -9.31 -1.23 14.64
CA ILE A 74 -8.66 0.04 14.34
C ILE A 74 -9.72 1.15 14.32
N GLU A 75 -9.51 2.19 15.11
CA GLU A 75 -10.30 3.42 15.04
C GLU A 75 -9.70 4.40 14.05
N VAL A 76 -8.41 4.65 14.17
CA VAL A 76 -7.66 5.60 13.35
C VAL A 76 -6.30 5.02 13.00
N GLY A 77 -5.92 5.11 11.73
CA GLY A 77 -4.59 4.78 11.25
C GLY A 77 -3.91 5.98 10.62
N LYS A 78 -2.67 6.24 11.01
CA LYS A 78 -1.78 7.20 10.33
C LYS A 78 -0.80 6.40 9.50
N PHE A 79 -0.82 6.65 8.20
CA PHE A 79 0.04 5.98 7.23
C PHE A 79 1.02 6.99 6.67
N GLN A 80 2.31 6.69 6.77
CA GLN A 80 3.34 7.50 6.13
C GLN A 80 3.03 7.66 4.64
N GLN A 81 3.21 8.85 4.09
CA GLN A 81 2.92 9.22 2.70
C GLN A 81 1.43 9.26 2.32
N ARG A 82 0.52 8.67 3.09
CA ARG A 82 -0.92 8.66 2.80
C ARG A 82 -1.72 9.58 3.73
N GLY A 83 -1.30 9.70 4.97
CA GLY A 83 -2.00 10.46 5.98
C GLY A 83 -2.92 9.63 6.87
N THR A 84 -3.92 10.27 7.43
CA THR A 84 -4.81 9.68 8.43
C THR A 84 -6.05 9.09 7.78
N LEU A 85 -6.40 7.87 8.17
CA LEU A 85 -7.64 7.18 7.81
C LEU A 85 -8.44 6.87 9.09
N VAL A 86 -9.75 7.04 9.02
CA VAL A 86 -10.70 6.62 10.06
C VAL A 86 -11.34 5.33 9.62
N PHE A 87 -11.32 4.33 10.48
CA PHE A 87 -11.86 3.01 10.19
C PHE A 87 -13.22 2.82 10.84
N HIS A 88 -14.10 2.14 10.13
CA HIS A 88 -15.42 1.70 10.61
C HIS A 88 -15.56 0.18 10.46
N GLY A 89 -14.56 -0.56 10.95
CA GLY A 89 -14.50 -2.01 10.86
C GLY A 89 -13.90 -2.57 9.57
N SER A 90 -13.77 -1.72 8.54
CA SER A 90 -13.16 -2.07 7.24
C SER A 90 -12.68 -0.80 6.53
N PHE A 91 -11.99 -0.98 5.42
CA PHE A 91 -11.80 0.14 4.49
C PHE A 91 -13.15 0.57 3.92
N ALA A 92 -13.30 1.86 3.62
CA ALA A 92 -14.54 2.40 3.07
C ALA A 92 -14.93 1.67 1.77
N ILE A 93 -16.18 1.24 1.70
CA ILE A 93 -16.71 0.51 0.52
C ILE A 93 -16.68 1.44 -0.70
N GLY A 94 -16.13 0.93 -1.81
CA GLY A 94 -16.03 1.67 -3.07
C GLY A 94 -14.90 2.71 -3.10
N SER A 95 -14.11 2.84 -2.03
CA SER A 95 -12.90 3.65 -2.03
C SER A 95 -11.69 2.86 -2.55
N ASN A 96 -10.69 3.58 -3.05
CA ASN A 96 -9.40 2.98 -3.42
C ASN A 96 -8.43 2.90 -2.23
N GLU A 97 -8.90 3.20 -1.01
CA GLU A 97 -8.03 3.31 0.18
C GLU A 97 -7.25 2.03 0.45
N ALA A 98 -7.92 0.87 0.38
CA ALA A 98 -7.23 -0.41 0.57
C ALA A 98 -6.16 -0.66 -0.48
N ALA A 99 -6.43 -0.34 -1.75
CA ALA A 99 -5.48 -0.47 -2.84
C ALA A 99 -4.29 0.48 -2.68
N GLU A 100 -4.55 1.72 -2.30
CA GLU A 100 -3.53 2.73 -2.06
C GLU A 100 -2.60 2.33 -0.91
N VAL A 101 -3.17 1.91 0.22
CA VAL A 101 -2.40 1.46 1.39
C VAL A 101 -1.64 0.17 1.08
N ARG A 102 -2.24 -0.73 0.30
CA ARG A 102 -1.59 -1.98 -0.13
C ARG A 102 -0.33 -1.72 -0.94
N LEU A 103 -0.36 -0.75 -1.86
CA LEU A 103 0.81 -0.36 -2.66
C LEU A 103 1.98 0.16 -1.82
N LEU A 104 1.71 0.72 -0.65
CA LEU A 104 2.71 1.25 0.27
C LEU A 104 3.23 0.21 1.27
N SER A 105 2.65 -0.99 1.29
CA SER A 105 3.12 -2.08 2.13
C SER A 105 4.40 -2.73 1.59
N ARG A 106 5.12 -3.46 2.44
CA ARG A 106 6.32 -4.22 2.01
C ARG A 106 5.97 -5.28 0.96
N TYR A 107 4.78 -5.89 1.07
CA TYR A 107 4.31 -6.93 0.18
C TYR A 107 2.99 -6.52 -0.50
N PRO A 108 3.05 -5.64 -1.50
CA PRO A 108 1.84 -5.12 -2.16
C PRO A 108 1.02 -6.20 -2.89
N ALA A 109 1.70 -7.24 -3.37
CA ALA A 109 1.05 -8.38 -4.02
C ALA A 109 0.53 -9.45 -3.02
N GLY A 110 0.72 -9.21 -1.73
CA GLY A 110 0.41 -10.16 -0.67
C GLY A 110 1.52 -11.16 -0.38
N LEU A 111 1.45 -11.77 0.79
CA LEU A 111 2.39 -12.80 1.23
C LEU A 111 1.94 -14.17 0.73
N THR A 112 2.79 -14.85 -0.02
CA THR A 112 2.60 -16.28 -0.26
C THR A 112 2.84 -17.07 1.04
N PRO A 113 2.26 -18.27 1.21
CA PRO A 113 2.51 -19.09 2.39
C PRO A 113 3.99 -19.32 2.67
N ALA A 114 4.80 -19.56 1.65
CA ALA A 114 6.23 -19.76 1.78
C ALA A 114 6.98 -18.51 2.28
N ILE A 115 6.63 -17.32 1.75
CA ILE A 115 7.22 -16.06 2.19
C ILE A 115 6.79 -15.74 3.62
N LYS A 116 5.52 -15.95 3.95
CA LYS A 116 4.98 -15.75 5.29
C LYS A 116 5.71 -16.62 6.32
N THR A 117 5.90 -17.90 6.02
CA THR A 117 6.63 -18.82 6.90
C THR A 117 8.08 -18.35 7.14
N ARG A 118 8.79 -17.93 6.09
CA ARG A 118 10.15 -17.40 6.21
C ARG A 118 10.20 -16.09 7.00
N LEU A 119 9.25 -15.21 6.76
CA LEU A 119 9.16 -13.94 7.47
C LEU A 119 8.95 -14.18 8.97
N LEU A 120 8.01 -15.02 9.35
CA LEU A 120 7.74 -15.35 10.74
C LEU A 120 8.94 -16.03 11.40
N ALA A 121 9.57 -17.00 10.72
CA ALA A 121 10.76 -17.68 11.22
C ALA A 121 11.93 -16.72 11.45
N ALA A 122 12.11 -15.71 10.62
CA ALA A 122 13.14 -14.68 10.80
C ALA A 122 12.99 -13.89 12.11
N TYR A 123 11.79 -13.84 12.66
CA TYR A 123 11.47 -13.19 13.95
C TYR A 123 11.15 -14.20 15.05
N GLY A 124 11.47 -15.48 14.86
CA GLY A 124 11.25 -16.53 15.86
C GLY A 124 9.78 -16.83 16.12
N GLN A 125 8.91 -16.60 15.14
CA GLN A 125 7.48 -16.82 15.24
C GLN A 125 7.03 -17.92 14.29
N THR A 126 5.95 -18.61 14.64
CA THR A 126 5.21 -19.55 13.78
C THR A 126 3.92 -18.93 13.27
N GLU A 127 3.37 -17.99 14.03
CA GLU A 127 2.16 -17.24 13.73
C GLU A 127 2.37 -15.77 14.07
N PRO A 128 1.63 -14.85 13.42
CA PRO A 128 1.60 -13.47 13.86
C PRO A 128 0.99 -13.35 15.25
N ASP A 129 1.53 -12.45 16.07
CA ASP A 129 0.85 -12.07 17.30
C ASP A 129 -0.45 -11.34 16.96
N ARG A 130 -1.48 -11.49 17.76
CA ARG A 130 -2.68 -10.67 17.63
C ARG A 130 -2.54 -9.39 18.44
N ALA A 131 -2.90 -8.28 17.84
CA ALA A 131 -3.08 -7.04 18.57
C ALA A 131 -4.26 -7.20 19.56
N PRO A 132 -4.17 -6.55 20.72
CA PRO A 132 -5.24 -6.57 21.72
C PRO A 132 -6.54 -5.96 21.20
#